data_e601d1a0623b0dcd807f563572b77ff4
#
_entry.id   e601d1a0623b0dcd807f563572b77ff4
#
_cell.length_a   1.000
_cell.length_b   1.000
_cell.length_c   1.000
_cell.angle_alpha   90.00
_cell.angle_beta   90.00
_cell.angle_gamma   90.00
#
_symmetry.space_group_name_H-M   'P 1'
#
loop_
_entity.id
_entity.type
_entity.pdbx_description
1 polymer ?
#
loop_
_entity_poly.entity_id
_entity_poly.type
_entity_poly.pdbx_seq_one_letter_code
_entity_poly.pdbx_strand_id
1 'polypeptide(L)'
;MCECESCEKSHVPGASAAVGEDRWFAYDIVAEDPMTHARAGVLHTPHGDVPTPIFMPVGTKATVKGILPATLEQMGTKILLNNTYHLSQRPGADLVEEMGGVHDFMRWHGPILTDSGGFQVFSHEEFLSLIHI
;
A
#
# COMPACT_ATOMS: atom_id res chain seq x y z
N MET A 1 -41.89 13.15 15.78
CA MET A 1 -41.01 14.29 16.05
C MET A 1 -40.16 13.90 17.25
N CYS A 2 -38.98 13.37 17.02
CA CYS A 2 -37.95 13.12 18.03
C CYS A 2 -36.71 13.86 17.56
N GLU A 3 -36.50 15.03 18.14
CA GLU A 3 -35.29 15.82 18.01
C GLU A 3 -34.20 15.13 18.85
N CYS A 4 -33.17 14.61 18.22
CA CYS A 4 -31.96 14.14 18.90
C CYS A 4 -30.90 15.24 18.80
N GLU A 5 -30.99 16.20 19.72
CA GLU A 5 -29.91 17.13 20.02
C GLU A 5 -28.89 16.44 20.91
N SER A 6 -27.86 15.86 20.32
CA SER A 6 -26.52 15.65 20.93
C SER A 6 -25.60 14.91 19.98
N CYS A 7 -25.40 15.45 18.79
CA CYS A 7 -24.22 15.10 18.02
C CYS A 7 -23.19 16.22 18.22
N GLU A 8 -22.61 16.29 19.41
CA GLU A 8 -21.43 17.10 19.64
C GLU A 8 -20.31 16.58 18.75
N LYS A 9 -19.99 17.41 17.78
CA LYS A 9 -18.80 17.24 16.94
C LYS A 9 -17.59 17.21 17.87
N SER A 10 -17.06 16.04 18.19
CA SER A 10 -15.76 15.90 18.80
C SER A 10 -14.74 16.54 17.87
N HIS A 11 -14.36 17.75 18.20
CA HIS A 11 -13.25 18.48 17.59
C HIS A 11 -11.98 17.72 17.92
N VAL A 12 -11.46 16.95 16.98
CA VAL A 12 -10.13 16.36 17.07
C VAL A 12 -9.14 17.53 16.96
N PRO A 13 -8.34 17.83 18.00
CA PRO A 13 -7.32 18.86 17.87
C PRO A 13 -6.36 18.48 16.76
N GLY A 14 -6.22 19.38 15.79
CA GLY A 14 -5.37 19.18 14.62
C GLY A 14 -3.94 18.88 15.04
N ALA A 15 -3.46 17.70 14.74
CA ALA A 15 -2.06 17.38 14.74
C ALA A 15 -1.41 18.02 13.51
N SER A 16 -1.21 19.34 13.53
CA SER A 16 -0.24 19.99 12.67
C SER A 16 1.13 19.96 13.36
N ALA A 17 1.70 18.79 13.52
CA ALA A 17 3.14 18.69 13.66
C ALA A 17 3.70 18.91 12.26
N ALA A 18 4.39 20.04 12.05
CA ALA A 18 5.15 20.31 10.85
C ALA A 18 6.00 19.08 10.52
N VAL A 19 5.67 18.41 9.42
CA VAL A 19 6.47 17.31 8.87
C VAL A 19 7.82 17.94 8.51
N GLY A 20 8.87 17.65 9.28
CA GLY A 20 10.23 18.09 8.95
C GLY A 20 10.58 17.57 7.55
N GLU A 21 11.27 18.38 6.78
CA GLU A 21 11.58 18.20 5.35
C GLU A 21 12.32 16.90 4.98
N ASP A 22 12.65 16.02 5.93
CA ASP A 22 13.44 14.79 5.73
C ASP A 22 12.66 13.47 5.96
N ARG A 23 11.35 13.49 6.14
CA ARG A 23 10.58 12.25 6.33
C ARG A 23 10.04 11.68 5.02
N TRP A 24 10.86 10.95 4.32
CA TRP A 24 10.49 10.20 3.12
C TRP A 24 9.43 9.13 3.39
N PHE A 25 9.37 8.62 4.63
CA PHE A 25 8.46 7.58 5.05
C PHE A 25 8.16 7.76 6.54
N ALA A 26 6.89 7.93 6.90
CA ALA A 26 6.46 8.12 8.28
C ALA A 26 5.06 7.54 8.51
N TYR A 27 4.74 7.26 9.78
CA TYR A 27 3.41 6.83 10.18
C TYR A 27 2.95 7.63 11.39
N ASP A 28 1.81 8.29 11.25
CA ASP A 28 1.19 9.06 12.33
C ASP A 28 -0.08 8.37 12.82
N ILE A 29 -0.18 8.16 14.13
CA ILE A 29 -1.40 7.66 14.77
C ILE A 29 -2.36 8.84 14.96
N VAL A 30 -3.55 8.75 14.36
CA VAL A 30 -4.60 9.78 14.43
C VAL A 30 -5.57 9.51 15.57
N ALA A 31 -5.89 8.25 15.81
CA ALA A 31 -6.79 7.83 16.87
C ALA A 31 -6.43 6.44 17.38
N GLU A 32 -6.65 6.21 18.68
CA GLU A 32 -6.44 4.91 19.34
C GLU A 32 -7.60 4.63 20.29
N ASP A 33 -8.10 3.39 20.25
CA ASP A 33 -9.12 2.91 21.17
C ASP A 33 -8.43 2.27 22.40
N PRO A 34 -8.60 2.82 23.62
CA PRO A 34 -7.94 2.30 24.81
C PRO A 34 -8.41 0.91 25.24
N MET A 35 -9.60 0.48 24.78
CA MET A 35 -10.18 -0.81 25.18
C MET A 35 -9.73 -1.96 24.30
N THR A 36 -9.62 -1.74 23.00
CA THR A 36 -9.33 -2.78 22.00
C THR A 36 -7.93 -2.67 21.41
N HIS A 37 -7.20 -1.59 21.71
CA HIS A 37 -5.92 -1.23 21.07
C HIS A 37 -6.02 -1.05 19.54
N ALA A 38 -7.23 -0.94 19.01
CA ALA A 38 -7.44 -0.56 17.62
C ALA A 38 -6.96 0.87 17.40
N ARG A 39 -6.36 1.13 16.27
CA ARG A 39 -5.83 2.45 15.92
C ARG A 39 -6.08 2.81 14.47
N ALA A 40 -6.30 4.08 14.23
CA ALA A 40 -6.31 4.68 12.91
C ALA A 40 -5.09 5.59 12.76
N GLY A 41 -4.53 5.65 11.58
CA GLY A 41 -3.36 6.47 11.31
C GLY A 41 -3.22 6.82 9.83
N VAL A 42 -2.14 7.52 9.52
CA VAL A 42 -1.77 7.89 8.15
C VAL A 42 -0.33 7.44 7.90
N LEU A 43 -0.17 6.63 6.85
CA LEU A 43 1.15 6.28 6.32
C LEU A 43 1.52 7.30 5.26
N HIS A 44 2.57 8.09 5.51
CA HIS A 44 3.13 9.04 4.57
C HIS A 44 4.15 8.35 3.67
N THR A 45 4.00 8.51 2.36
CA THR A 45 4.91 7.94 1.36
C THR A 45 5.25 8.98 0.29
N PRO A 46 6.35 8.79 -0.47
CA PRO A 46 6.68 9.67 -1.59
C PRO A 46 5.59 9.73 -2.67
N HIS A 47 4.71 8.73 -2.73
CA HIS A 47 3.60 8.63 -3.68
C HIS A 47 2.24 9.05 -3.11
N GLY A 48 2.23 9.63 -1.91
CA GLY A 48 1.04 10.14 -1.24
C GLY A 48 0.69 9.46 0.07
N ASP A 49 -0.32 9.98 0.72
CA ASP A 49 -0.77 9.56 2.05
C ASP A 49 -1.78 8.42 1.96
N VAL A 50 -1.61 7.45 2.84
CA VAL A 50 -2.45 6.25 2.94
C VAL A 50 -3.13 6.22 4.31
N PRO A 51 -4.44 6.47 4.40
CA PRO A 51 -5.16 6.31 5.66
C PRO A 51 -5.22 4.82 6.03
N THR A 52 -5.02 4.53 7.32
CA THR A 52 -5.08 3.16 7.82
C THR A 52 -6.10 3.02 8.96
N PRO A 53 -6.76 1.87 9.09
CA PRO A 53 -6.63 0.64 8.28
C PRO A 53 -7.21 0.78 6.87
N ILE A 54 -6.60 0.12 5.89
CA ILE A 54 -7.06 0.16 4.49
C ILE A 54 -6.84 -1.19 3.80
N PHE A 55 -7.73 -1.53 2.86
CA PHE A 55 -7.56 -2.69 2.00
C PHE A 55 -6.61 -2.36 0.83
N MET A 56 -5.67 -3.27 0.55
CA MET A 56 -4.75 -3.19 -0.57
C MET A 56 -5.15 -4.20 -1.65
N PRO A 57 -5.72 -3.76 -2.79
CA PRO A 57 -5.95 -4.66 -3.93
C PRO A 57 -4.64 -5.30 -4.42
N VAL A 58 -4.69 -6.59 -4.71
CA VAL A 58 -3.51 -7.37 -5.06
C VAL A 58 -3.23 -7.31 -6.56
N GLY A 59 -2.07 -6.76 -6.92
CA GLY A 59 -1.55 -6.69 -8.28
C GLY A 59 -0.32 -7.59 -8.48
N THR A 60 -0.45 -8.90 -8.28
CA THR A 60 0.63 -9.88 -8.19
C THR A 60 1.68 -9.79 -9.30
N LYS A 61 1.26 -9.52 -10.53
CA LYS A 61 2.13 -9.41 -11.73
C LYS A 61 2.01 -8.02 -12.36
N ALA A 62 2.14 -6.98 -11.54
CA ALA A 62 1.94 -5.60 -11.94
C ALA A 62 0.56 -5.33 -12.56
N THR A 63 -0.47 -6.07 -12.14
CA THR A 63 -1.85 -5.83 -12.57
C THR A 63 -2.84 -6.41 -11.57
N VAL A 64 -3.91 -5.67 -11.30
CA VAL A 64 -5.10 -6.20 -10.61
C VAL A 64 -5.97 -6.86 -11.68
N LYS A 65 -6.15 -8.18 -11.58
CA LYS A 65 -6.84 -8.96 -12.64
C LYS A 65 -8.24 -8.43 -12.91
N GLY A 66 -8.50 -8.11 -14.17
CA GLY A 66 -9.82 -7.70 -14.64
C GLY A 66 -10.22 -6.26 -14.29
N ILE A 67 -9.33 -5.47 -13.68
CA ILE A 67 -9.61 -4.08 -13.30
C ILE A 67 -8.50 -3.18 -13.84
N LEU A 68 -8.89 -2.13 -14.56
CA LEU A 68 -7.94 -1.14 -15.05
C LEU A 68 -7.46 -0.21 -13.93
N PRO A 69 -6.22 0.31 -13.98
CA PRO A 69 -5.71 1.26 -12.97
C PRO A 69 -6.62 2.48 -12.78
N ALA A 70 -7.11 3.07 -13.86
CA ALA A 70 -8.05 4.19 -13.79
C ALA A 70 -9.35 3.86 -13.05
N THR A 71 -9.82 2.61 -13.13
CA THR A 71 -11.00 2.16 -12.38
C THR A 71 -10.69 2.05 -10.89
N LEU A 72 -9.49 1.57 -10.53
CA LEU A 72 -9.03 1.52 -9.13
C LEU A 72 -8.96 2.92 -8.51
N GLU A 73 -8.47 3.91 -9.26
CA GLU A 73 -8.46 5.31 -8.85
C GLU A 73 -9.88 5.85 -8.61
N GLN A 74 -10.80 5.59 -9.54
CA GLN A 74 -12.21 5.98 -9.41
C GLN A 74 -12.91 5.32 -8.22
N MET A 75 -12.52 4.10 -7.86
CA MET A 75 -13.00 3.39 -6.66
C MET A 75 -12.38 3.93 -5.36
N GLY A 76 -11.44 4.87 -5.45
CA GLY A 76 -10.78 5.46 -4.27
C GLY A 76 -9.67 4.59 -3.68
N THR A 77 -9.14 3.62 -4.41
CA THR A 77 -7.96 2.83 -3.99
C THR A 77 -6.79 3.78 -3.71
N LYS A 78 -6.12 3.59 -2.56
CA LYS A 78 -5.00 4.44 -2.15
C LYS A 78 -3.65 3.75 -2.25
N ILE A 79 -3.61 2.43 -2.16
CA ILE A 79 -2.39 1.64 -2.19
C ILE A 79 -2.65 0.30 -2.87
N LEU A 80 -1.67 -0.21 -3.59
CA LEU A 80 -1.70 -1.54 -4.19
C LEU A 80 -0.66 -2.46 -3.55
N LEU A 81 -0.90 -3.76 -3.64
CA LEU A 81 0.03 -4.78 -3.18
C LEU A 81 0.58 -5.56 -4.38
N ASN A 82 1.90 -5.56 -4.53
CA ASN A 82 2.63 -6.37 -5.50
C ASN A 82 3.44 -7.46 -4.79
N ASN A 83 4.08 -8.34 -5.55
CA ASN A 83 4.93 -9.40 -5.01
C ASN A 83 6.21 -9.53 -5.85
N THR A 84 7.37 -9.37 -5.21
CA THR A 84 8.68 -9.39 -5.86
C THR A 84 8.94 -10.69 -6.60
N TYR A 85 8.65 -11.84 -5.96
CA TYR A 85 8.87 -13.15 -6.56
C TYR A 85 8.10 -13.30 -7.88
N HIS A 86 6.82 -12.97 -7.87
CA HIS A 86 6.01 -13.09 -9.08
C HIS A 86 6.38 -12.08 -10.16
N LEU A 87 6.78 -10.87 -9.79
CA LEU A 87 7.25 -9.85 -10.72
C LEU A 87 8.57 -10.26 -11.39
N SER A 88 9.51 -10.84 -10.63
CA SER A 88 10.79 -11.32 -11.16
C SER A 88 10.64 -12.47 -12.16
N GLN A 89 9.65 -13.35 -11.95
CA GLN A 89 9.34 -14.44 -12.86
C GLN A 89 8.63 -13.96 -14.13
N ARG A 90 7.66 -13.06 -13.96
CA ARG A 90 6.89 -12.50 -15.08
C ARG A 90 6.18 -11.22 -14.63
N PRO A 91 6.44 -10.07 -15.25
CA PRO A 91 7.09 -9.87 -16.56
C PRO A 91 8.62 -10.00 -16.57
N GLY A 92 9.30 -9.95 -15.42
CA GLY A 92 10.74 -9.93 -15.28
C GLY A 92 11.26 -8.54 -14.92
N ALA A 93 12.36 -8.49 -14.16
CA ALA A 93 12.91 -7.24 -13.64
C ALA A 93 13.39 -6.32 -14.77
N ASP A 94 14.09 -6.90 -15.78
CA ASP A 94 14.66 -6.14 -16.89
C ASP A 94 13.61 -5.39 -17.68
N LEU A 95 12.46 -6.04 -17.96
CA LEU A 95 11.36 -5.39 -18.69
C LEU A 95 10.72 -4.28 -17.84
N VAL A 96 10.54 -4.50 -16.53
CA VAL A 96 9.97 -3.47 -15.64
C VAL A 96 10.91 -2.26 -15.56
N GLU A 97 12.24 -2.47 -15.53
CA GLU A 97 13.22 -1.40 -15.54
C GLU A 97 13.19 -0.61 -16.85
N GLU A 98 13.19 -1.31 -18.01
CA GLU A 98 13.10 -0.69 -19.34
C GLU A 98 11.83 0.17 -19.48
N MET A 99 10.74 -0.22 -18.86
CA MET A 99 9.46 0.51 -18.87
C MET A 99 9.39 1.65 -17.83
N GLY A 100 10.48 1.97 -17.12
CA GLY A 100 10.55 3.08 -16.16
C GLY A 100 10.17 2.70 -14.72
N GLY A 101 10.18 1.43 -14.37
CA GLY A 101 9.84 0.93 -13.06
C GLY A 101 8.38 0.47 -12.92
N VAL A 102 8.04 -0.06 -11.75
CA VAL A 102 6.74 -0.71 -11.54
C VAL A 102 5.56 0.26 -11.63
N HIS A 103 5.73 1.51 -11.23
CA HIS A 103 4.68 2.53 -11.30
C HIS A 103 4.30 2.86 -12.74
N ASP A 104 5.27 3.11 -13.60
CA ASP A 104 5.06 3.40 -15.02
C ASP A 104 4.55 2.18 -15.77
N PHE A 105 5.11 1.01 -15.48
CA PHE A 105 4.66 -0.26 -16.05
C PHE A 105 3.18 -0.55 -15.75
N MET A 106 2.74 -0.30 -14.51
CA MET A 106 1.34 -0.45 -14.08
C MET A 106 0.45 0.72 -14.49
N ARG A 107 1.02 1.87 -14.82
CA ARG A 107 0.30 3.16 -14.93
C ARG A 107 -0.47 3.49 -13.64
N TRP A 108 0.17 3.22 -12.52
CA TRP A 108 -0.35 3.53 -11.19
C TRP A 108 0.61 4.47 -10.47
N HIS A 109 0.15 5.65 -10.10
CA HIS A 109 1.00 6.70 -9.52
C HIS A 109 0.92 6.77 -7.99
N GLY A 110 -0.02 6.06 -7.39
CA GLY A 110 -0.16 5.96 -5.94
C GLY A 110 0.86 4.98 -5.31
N PRO A 111 0.88 4.89 -3.98
CA PRO A 111 1.74 3.97 -3.25
C PRO A 111 1.57 2.51 -3.67
N ILE A 112 2.68 1.78 -3.68
CA ILE A 112 2.73 0.34 -3.91
C ILE A 112 3.53 -0.29 -2.77
N LEU A 113 2.93 -1.25 -2.07
CA LEU A 113 3.65 -2.15 -1.19
C LEU A 113 4.08 -3.37 -2.01
N THR A 114 5.37 -3.67 -2.05
CA THR A 114 5.87 -4.86 -2.73
C THR A 114 6.38 -5.85 -1.69
N ASP A 115 5.67 -6.97 -1.57
CA ASP A 115 6.08 -8.11 -0.73
C ASP A 115 7.40 -8.71 -1.24
N SER A 116 8.29 -9.08 -0.34
CA SER A 116 9.59 -9.68 -0.65
C SER A 116 9.50 -11.04 -1.38
N GLY A 117 8.36 -11.72 -1.27
CA GLY A 117 8.18 -13.06 -1.82
C GLY A 117 8.92 -14.16 -1.07
N GLY A 118 9.37 -13.90 0.17
CA GLY A 118 10.16 -14.84 0.97
C GLY A 118 9.49 -16.20 1.15
N PHE A 119 8.18 -16.22 1.40
CA PHE A 119 7.42 -17.46 1.53
C PHE A 119 7.47 -18.29 0.24
N GLN A 120 7.30 -17.67 -0.92
CA GLN A 120 7.32 -18.34 -2.22
C GLN A 120 8.71 -18.92 -2.52
N VAL A 121 9.78 -18.19 -2.20
CA VAL A 121 11.16 -18.67 -2.37
C VAL A 121 11.42 -19.90 -1.51
N PHE A 122 11.00 -19.91 -0.25
CA PHE A 122 11.21 -21.05 0.65
C PHE A 122 10.28 -22.23 0.40
N SER A 123 9.09 -22.02 -0.17
CA SER A 123 8.11 -23.08 -0.41
C SER A 123 8.32 -23.85 -1.71
N HIS A 124 9.12 -23.33 -2.65
CA HIS A 124 9.44 -24.00 -3.91
C HIS A 124 10.82 -24.66 -3.82
N GLU A 125 10.87 -25.95 -3.53
CA GLU A 125 12.11 -26.75 -3.42
C GLU A 125 12.99 -26.68 -4.69
N GLU A 126 12.40 -26.49 -5.86
CA GLU A 126 13.11 -26.34 -7.12
C GLU A 126 14.02 -25.09 -7.14
N PHE A 127 13.66 -24.03 -6.39
CA PHE A 127 14.49 -22.84 -6.27
C PHE A 127 15.68 -23.00 -5.32
N LEU A 128 15.55 -23.85 -4.31
CA LEU A 128 16.67 -24.16 -3.39
C LEU A 128 17.82 -24.87 -4.12
N SER A 129 17.53 -25.61 -5.19
CA SER A 129 18.57 -26.24 -6.01
C SER A 129 19.40 -25.25 -6.84
N LEU A 130 18.86 -24.06 -7.13
CA LEU A 130 19.56 -23.00 -7.86
C LEU A 130 20.43 -22.10 -6.98
N ILE A 131 20.20 -22.12 -5.66
CA ILE A 131 21.00 -21.36 -4.67
C ILE A 131 22.24 -22.13 -4.24
N HIS A 132 22.33 -23.42 -4.57
CA HIS A 132 23.45 -24.31 -4.21
C HIS A 132 24.46 -24.53 -5.35
N ILE A 133 24.48 -23.64 -6.36
CA ILE A 133 25.52 -23.67 -7.41
C ILE A 133 26.61 -22.65 -7.08
#